data_836a48f1f2c851b78dd2f8e39d59859d
#
_entry.id   836a48f1f2c851b78dd2f8e39d59859d
#
_cell.length_a   1.000
_cell.length_b   1.000
_cell.length_c   1.000
_cell.angle_alpha   90.00
_cell.angle_beta   90.00
_cell.angle_gamma   90.00
#
_symmetry.space_group_name_H-M   'P 1'
#
loop_
_entity.id
_entity.type
_entity.pdbx_description
1 polymer ?
#
loop_
_entity_poly.entity_id
_entity_poly.type
_entity_poly.pdbx_seq_one_letter_code
_entity_poly.pdbx_strand_id
1 'polypeptide(L)'
;MLSVVETGGAESRAGGDIVSEASFAAFELAFEFRLTPGANSGVKYYVDTALNMGEGSAIGLEFQLLDDARHPDAKAGRNGNRTLGSLYDLIPAVGSKPTRPIGEWNAARIVSDGRHVEHWLNGAKVLEYERGSEAFRKLVAASKYKVWPAFGEQPRGPILLQDHGNRVSFRSLKIRELEP
;
A
#
# COMPACT_ATOMS: atom_id res chain seq x y z
N MET A 1 15.78 -6.34 -9.26
CA MET A 1 14.94 -6.97 -8.24
C MET A 1 15.36 -6.42 -6.89
N LEU A 2 14.43 -5.92 -6.12
CA LEU A 2 14.61 -5.49 -4.73
C LEU A 2 13.96 -6.53 -3.82
N SER A 3 14.52 -6.75 -2.64
CA SER A 3 13.92 -7.66 -1.67
C SER A 3 14.13 -7.13 -0.25
N VAL A 4 13.08 -7.16 0.55
CA VAL A 4 13.17 -6.90 1.99
C VAL A 4 13.99 -8.01 2.64
N VAL A 5 14.93 -7.63 3.50
CA VAL A 5 15.71 -8.58 4.30
C VAL A 5 14.85 -9.06 5.47
N GLU A 6 14.75 -10.38 5.63
CA GLU A 6 13.92 -10.97 6.67
C GLU A 6 14.48 -10.72 8.08
N THR A 7 13.66 -10.16 8.95
CA THR A 7 14.01 -9.85 10.36
C THR A 7 13.01 -10.47 11.35
N GLY A 8 12.18 -11.41 10.89
CA GLY A 8 11.15 -12.03 11.72
C GLY A 8 9.94 -11.13 12.00
N GLY A 9 9.63 -10.19 11.09
CA GLY A 9 8.50 -9.27 11.21
C GLY A 9 8.79 -8.00 12.02
N ALA A 10 10.07 -7.72 12.27
CA ALA A 10 10.46 -6.45 12.91
C ALA A 10 10.60 -5.35 11.86
N GLU A 11 9.64 -4.42 11.85
CA GLU A 11 9.53 -3.34 10.88
C GLU A 11 10.78 -2.46 10.85
N SER A 12 11.27 -2.13 9.67
CA SER A 12 12.39 -1.20 9.37
C SER A 12 13.71 -1.49 10.12
N ARG A 13 13.96 -2.75 10.51
CA ARG A 13 15.15 -3.08 11.30
C ARG A 13 16.38 -3.51 10.49
N ALA A 14 16.21 -3.93 9.26
CA ALA A 14 17.34 -4.42 8.46
C ALA A 14 17.82 -3.39 7.43
N GLY A 15 16.96 -2.94 6.55
CA GLY A 15 17.29 -1.99 5.47
C GLY A 15 16.49 -0.71 5.54
N GLY A 16 15.33 -0.78 6.18
CA GLY A 16 14.36 0.29 6.22
C GLY A 16 13.57 0.41 4.91
N ASP A 17 12.65 1.35 4.90
CA ASP A 17 11.81 1.65 3.74
C ASP A 17 12.63 2.25 2.59
N ILE A 18 12.22 1.96 1.38
CA ILE A 18 12.74 2.63 0.18
C ILE A 18 11.73 3.70 -0.23
N VAL A 19 12.17 4.96 -0.26
CA VAL A 19 11.36 6.11 -0.63
C VAL A 19 11.88 6.72 -1.91
N SER A 20 11.00 7.06 -2.87
CA SER A 20 11.40 7.76 -4.07
C SER A 20 11.84 9.20 -3.75
N GLU A 21 12.87 9.69 -4.45
CA GLU A 21 13.27 11.11 -4.36
C GLU A 21 12.21 12.03 -4.95
N ALA A 22 11.58 11.59 -6.06
CA ALA A 22 10.51 12.33 -6.71
C ALA A 22 9.17 12.16 -5.97
N SER A 23 8.35 13.22 -6.01
CA SER A 23 6.96 13.23 -5.54
C SER A 23 6.02 13.36 -6.72
N PHE A 24 4.88 12.67 -6.66
CA PHE A 24 3.91 12.54 -7.74
C PHE A 24 2.54 13.09 -7.32
N ALA A 25 1.88 13.84 -8.21
CA ALA A 25 0.53 14.37 -8.00
C ALA A 25 -0.52 13.48 -8.68
N ALA A 26 -0.32 13.15 -9.96
CA ALA A 26 -1.11 12.22 -10.73
C ALA A 26 -0.18 11.22 -11.39
N PHE A 27 -0.47 9.93 -11.31
CA PHE A 27 0.46 8.90 -11.75
C PHE A 27 -0.22 7.55 -12.02
N GLU A 28 0.47 6.73 -12.81
CA GLU A 28 0.26 5.30 -12.89
C GLU A 28 1.55 4.60 -12.43
N LEU A 29 1.47 3.85 -11.33
CA LEU A 29 2.55 3.02 -10.81
C LEU A 29 2.23 1.56 -11.08
N ALA A 30 3.08 0.88 -11.85
CA ALA A 30 3.01 -0.56 -12.08
C ALA A 30 4.20 -1.25 -11.42
N PHE A 31 3.97 -2.38 -10.78
CA PHE A 31 5.01 -3.19 -10.15
C PHE A 31 4.62 -4.65 -10.07
N GLU A 32 5.62 -5.51 -9.94
CA GLU A 32 5.41 -6.91 -9.59
C GLU A 32 5.98 -7.19 -8.21
N PHE A 33 5.27 -8.00 -7.45
CA PHE A 33 5.67 -8.41 -6.11
C PHE A 33 5.54 -9.92 -5.93
N ARG A 34 6.31 -10.45 -4.98
CA ARG A 34 6.27 -11.86 -4.59
C ARG A 34 6.38 -11.97 -3.09
N LEU A 35 5.40 -12.61 -2.46
CA LEU A 35 5.32 -12.83 -1.02
C LEU A 35 5.93 -14.19 -0.65
N THR A 36 6.53 -14.26 0.55
CA THR A 36 6.81 -15.52 1.24
C THR A 36 5.64 -15.87 2.16
N PRO A 37 5.54 -17.12 2.68
CA PRO A 37 4.50 -17.50 3.63
C PRO A 37 4.45 -16.59 4.85
N GLY A 38 3.26 -16.05 5.16
CA GLY A 38 3.03 -15.15 6.28
C GLY A 38 3.59 -13.74 6.11
N ALA A 39 4.00 -13.33 4.91
CA ALA A 39 4.60 -12.02 4.70
C ALA A 39 3.60 -10.86 4.76
N ASN A 40 4.10 -9.73 5.25
CA ASN A 40 3.46 -8.42 5.26
C ASN A 40 4.41 -7.36 4.67
N SER A 41 3.89 -6.47 3.87
CA SER A 41 4.55 -5.30 3.29
C SER A 41 3.48 -4.37 2.71
N GLY A 42 3.89 -3.26 2.12
CA GLY A 42 2.99 -2.31 1.46
C GLY A 42 3.70 -1.46 0.43
N VAL A 43 2.94 -0.94 -0.51
CA VAL A 43 3.39 0.14 -1.40
C VAL A 43 2.58 1.37 -1.04
N LYS A 44 3.26 2.36 -0.44
CA LYS A 44 2.61 3.59 -0.01
C LYS A 44 2.79 4.69 -1.07
N TYR A 45 1.81 5.55 -1.15
CA TYR A 45 1.78 6.70 -2.07
C TYR A 45 1.17 7.91 -1.39
N TYR A 46 1.43 9.10 -1.90
CA TYR A 46 1.17 10.37 -1.22
C TYR A 46 1.73 10.35 0.20
N VAL A 47 2.95 9.85 0.34
CA VAL A 47 3.61 9.70 1.64
C VAL A 47 3.98 11.08 2.19
N ASP A 48 3.72 11.27 3.48
CA ASP A 48 4.26 12.37 4.26
C ASP A 48 5.40 11.84 5.13
N THR A 49 6.63 12.13 4.74
CA THR A 49 7.82 11.66 5.44
C THR A 49 8.05 12.32 6.80
N ALA A 50 7.33 13.41 7.11
CA ALA A 50 7.35 14.04 8.41
C ALA A 50 6.44 13.35 9.44
N LEU A 51 5.51 12.48 8.96
CA LEU A 51 4.58 11.75 9.81
C LEU A 51 5.02 10.29 9.96
N ASN A 52 4.96 9.79 11.19
CA ASN A 52 5.10 8.37 11.51
C ASN A 52 4.26 8.02 12.74
N MET A 53 4.16 6.73 13.06
CA MET A 53 3.46 6.23 14.25
C MET A 53 4.36 6.12 15.49
N GLY A 54 5.53 6.78 15.49
CA GLY A 54 6.55 6.71 16.53
C GLY A 54 7.66 5.74 16.23
N GLU A 55 7.35 4.55 15.72
CA GLU A 55 8.31 3.57 15.18
C GLU A 55 7.82 3.09 13.82
N GLY A 56 8.74 2.74 12.95
CA GLY A 56 8.42 2.17 11.64
C GLY A 56 8.29 3.18 10.52
N SER A 57 7.45 2.85 9.58
CA SER A 57 7.34 3.44 8.26
C SER A 57 6.65 4.81 8.26
N ALA A 58 7.08 5.71 7.39
CA ALA A 58 6.36 6.96 7.14
C ALA A 58 4.92 6.72 6.67
N ILE A 59 4.06 7.71 6.92
CA ILE A 59 2.61 7.61 6.74
C ILE A 59 2.21 8.00 5.33
N GLY A 60 1.35 7.20 4.72
CA GLY A 60 0.78 7.43 3.39
C GLY A 60 -0.39 6.49 3.13
N LEU A 61 -1.10 6.73 2.02
CA LEU A 61 -2.07 5.78 1.49
C LEU A 61 -1.34 4.51 1.05
N GLU A 62 -1.90 3.33 1.32
CA GLU A 62 -1.14 2.09 1.17
C GLU A 62 -1.93 1.03 0.40
N PHE A 63 -1.33 0.54 -0.69
CA PHE A 63 -1.70 -0.71 -1.31
C PHE A 63 -1.13 -1.85 -0.48
N GLN A 64 -1.99 -2.58 0.24
CA GLN A 64 -1.57 -3.66 1.14
C GLN A 64 -1.02 -4.87 0.39
N LEU A 65 0.12 -5.40 0.84
CA LEU A 65 0.74 -6.63 0.38
C LEU A 65 0.78 -7.64 1.53
N LEU A 66 -0.10 -8.66 1.50
CA LEU A 66 -0.28 -9.56 2.63
C LEU A 66 -0.52 -11.00 2.18
N ASP A 67 0.01 -11.97 2.92
CA ASP A 67 -0.49 -13.34 2.88
C ASP A 67 -1.77 -13.44 3.72
N ASP A 68 -2.91 -13.23 3.07
CA ASP A 68 -4.22 -13.18 3.73
C ASP A 68 -4.56 -14.46 4.50
N ALA A 69 -3.99 -15.60 4.11
CA ALA A 69 -4.28 -16.88 4.74
C ALA A 69 -3.52 -17.08 6.06
N ARG A 70 -2.31 -16.52 6.17
CA ARG A 70 -1.38 -16.83 7.28
C ARG A 70 -1.09 -15.63 8.18
N HIS A 71 -1.07 -14.43 7.64
CA HIS A 71 -0.73 -13.25 8.44
C HIS A 71 -1.92 -12.83 9.32
N PRO A 72 -1.73 -12.59 10.64
CA PRO A 72 -2.81 -12.26 11.56
C PRO A 72 -3.53 -10.95 11.23
N ASP A 73 -2.85 -9.99 10.61
CA ASP A 73 -3.42 -8.68 10.25
C ASP A 73 -4.58 -8.79 9.25
N ALA A 74 -4.64 -9.86 8.45
CA ALA A 74 -5.78 -10.12 7.54
C ALA A 74 -7.13 -10.22 8.29
N LYS A 75 -7.09 -10.66 9.56
CA LYS A 75 -8.26 -10.79 10.43
C LYS A 75 -8.50 -9.58 11.33
N ALA A 76 -7.54 -8.67 11.36
CA ALA A 76 -7.65 -7.39 12.06
C ALA A 76 -8.36 -6.34 11.19
N GLY A 77 -8.64 -5.18 11.75
CA GLY A 77 -9.36 -4.13 11.04
C GLY A 77 -10.87 -4.41 10.91
N ARG A 78 -11.47 -3.93 9.82
CA ARG A 78 -12.93 -4.01 9.57
C ARG A 78 -13.20 -4.55 8.17
N ASN A 79 -14.08 -5.52 8.06
CA ASN A 79 -14.56 -6.05 6.77
C ASN A 79 -13.43 -6.44 5.79
N GLY A 80 -12.26 -6.88 6.29
CA GLY A 80 -11.14 -7.26 5.44
C GLY A 80 -10.33 -6.09 4.85
N ASN A 81 -10.45 -4.89 5.42
CA ASN A 81 -9.74 -3.70 4.92
C ASN A 81 -8.22 -3.69 5.17
N ARG A 82 -7.66 -4.82 5.65
CA ARG A 82 -6.22 -5.05 5.79
C ARG A 82 -5.71 -6.24 4.97
N THR A 83 -6.53 -6.73 4.05
CA THR A 83 -6.14 -7.84 3.16
C THR A 83 -5.41 -7.33 1.92
N LEU A 84 -4.76 -8.25 1.19
CA LEU A 84 -4.04 -7.96 -0.05
C LEU A 84 -4.85 -7.09 -1.02
N GLY A 85 -4.25 -6.02 -1.53
CA GLY A 85 -4.85 -5.09 -2.49
C GLY A 85 -5.77 -4.03 -1.90
N SER A 86 -6.11 -4.13 -0.61
CA SER A 86 -6.91 -3.12 0.10
C SER A 86 -6.19 -1.76 0.16
N LEU A 87 -6.95 -0.69 0.30
CA LEU A 87 -6.45 0.54 0.87
C LEU A 87 -6.37 0.32 2.38
N TYR A 88 -5.17 0.08 2.88
CA TYR A 88 -4.92 -0.43 4.23
C TYR A 88 -5.67 0.35 5.32
N ASP A 89 -6.37 -0.40 6.18
CA ASP A 89 -7.21 0.07 7.29
C ASP A 89 -8.38 0.99 6.92
N LEU A 90 -8.62 1.23 5.61
CA LEU A 90 -9.68 2.11 5.12
C LEU A 90 -10.70 1.34 4.26
N ILE A 91 -10.32 0.84 3.09
CA ILE A 91 -11.23 0.26 2.09
C ILE A 91 -10.78 -1.16 1.75
N PRO A 92 -11.62 -2.17 1.93
CA PRO A 92 -11.29 -3.53 1.53
C PRO A 92 -11.23 -3.67 0.01
N ALA A 93 -10.29 -4.49 -0.48
CA ALA A 93 -10.34 -4.97 -1.85
C ALA A 93 -11.58 -5.83 -2.04
N VAL A 94 -12.36 -5.57 -3.11
CA VAL A 94 -13.64 -6.23 -3.37
C VAL A 94 -13.51 -7.38 -4.37
N GLY A 95 -14.49 -8.31 -4.32
CA GLY A 95 -14.62 -9.41 -5.27
C GLY A 95 -13.60 -10.53 -5.08
N SER A 96 -13.56 -11.44 -6.06
CA SER A 96 -12.53 -12.47 -6.12
C SER A 96 -11.23 -11.82 -6.59
N LYS A 97 -10.31 -11.60 -5.66
CA LYS A 97 -8.97 -11.12 -5.99
C LYS A 97 -8.24 -12.20 -6.80
N PRO A 98 -7.77 -11.93 -8.03
CA PRO A 98 -7.09 -12.93 -8.85
C PRO A 98 -5.64 -13.11 -8.37
N THR A 99 -5.45 -13.57 -7.12
CA THR A 99 -4.14 -13.78 -6.52
C THR A 99 -3.48 -15.03 -7.09
N ARG A 100 -2.16 -14.97 -7.30
CA ARG A 100 -1.34 -16.15 -7.56
C ARG A 100 -0.89 -16.78 -6.25
N PRO A 101 -0.54 -18.07 -6.25
CA PRO A 101 -0.01 -18.75 -5.08
C PRO A 101 1.18 -18.02 -4.43
N ILE A 102 1.33 -18.19 -3.11
CA ILE A 102 2.50 -17.68 -2.39
C ILE A 102 3.78 -18.23 -3.01
N GLY A 103 4.77 -17.35 -3.21
CA GLY A 103 6.01 -17.67 -3.91
C GLY A 103 5.97 -17.34 -5.41
N GLU A 104 4.82 -17.04 -5.99
CA GLU A 104 4.68 -16.61 -7.37
C GLU A 104 4.62 -15.09 -7.50
N TRP A 105 4.98 -14.56 -8.68
CA TRP A 105 4.92 -13.15 -8.98
C TRP A 105 3.49 -12.71 -9.28
N ASN A 106 3.02 -11.69 -8.57
CA ASN A 106 1.79 -10.97 -8.83
C ASN A 106 2.11 -9.62 -9.46
N ALA A 107 1.27 -9.15 -10.37
CA ALA A 107 1.32 -7.82 -10.95
C ALA A 107 0.31 -6.91 -10.23
N ALA A 108 0.75 -5.73 -9.83
CA ALA A 108 -0.11 -4.71 -9.25
C ALA A 108 0.03 -3.38 -9.98
N ARG A 109 -1.01 -2.56 -9.89
CA ARG A 109 -1.03 -1.23 -10.45
C ARG A 109 -1.86 -0.30 -9.58
N ILE A 110 -1.33 0.90 -9.36
CA ILE A 110 -2.03 2.01 -8.72
C ILE A 110 -2.17 3.10 -9.77
N VAL A 111 -3.39 3.58 -10.01
CA VAL A 111 -3.67 4.70 -10.90
C VAL A 111 -4.28 5.81 -10.07
N SER A 112 -3.76 7.03 -10.19
CA SER A 112 -4.32 8.20 -9.54
C SER A 112 -4.24 9.41 -10.47
N ASP A 113 -5.36 10.08 -10.69
CA ASP A 113 -5.42 11.38 -11.37
C ASP A 113 -5.22 12.56 -10.39
N GLY A 114 -4.85 12.26 -9.14
CA GLY A 114 -4.73 13.22 -8.05
C GLY A 114 -5.94 13.20 -7.10
N ARG A 115 -7.09 12.78 -7.57
CA ARG A 115 -8.33 12.68 -6.80
C ARG A 115 -8.92 11.28 -6.82
N HIS A 116 -9.22 10.74 -8.00
CA HIS A 116 -9.68 9.37 -8.18
C HIS A 116 -8.49 8.42 -8.12
N VAL A 117 -8.62 7.33 -7.36
CA VAL A 117 -7.58 6.32 -7.20
C VAL A 117 -8.15 4.93 -7.44
N GLU A 118 -7.39 4.11 -8.17
CA GLU A 118 -7.71 2.72 -8.43
C GLU A 118 -6.56 1.81 -7.98
N HIS A 119 -6.89 0.67 -7.38
CA HIS A 119 -5.98 -0.46 -7.18
C HIS A 119 -6.33 -1.60 -8.11
N TRP A 120 -5.30 -2.15 -8.76
CA TRP A 120 -5.40 -3.26 -9.68
C TRP A 120 -4.50 -4.41 -9.26
N LEU A 121 -4.97 -5.63 -9.36
CA LEU A 121 -4.23 -6.85 -9.06
C LEU A 121 -4.42 -7.86 -10.20
N ASN A 122 -3.30 -8.32 -10.80
CA ASN A 122 -3.28 -9.28 -11.90
C ASN A 122 -4.30 -8.98 -13.02
N GLY A 123 -4.42 -7.69 -13.39
CA GLY A 123 -5.29 -7.22 -14.46
C GLY A 123 -6.74 -6.92 -14.06
N ALA A 124 -7.15 -7.20 -12.83
CA ALA A 124 -8.47 -6.84 -12.33
C ALA A 124 -8.41 -5.61 -11.40
N LYS A 125 -9.35 -4.68 -11.55
CA LYS A 125 -9.56 -3.60 -10.58
C LYS A 125 -10.16 -4.18 -9.31
N VAL A 126 -9.49 -4.00 -8.17
CA VAL A 126 -9.91 -4.56 -6.88
C VAL A 126 -10.50 -3.52 -5.93
N LEU A 127 -10.23 -2.24 -6.15
CA LEU A 127 -10.95 -1.14 -5.51
C LEU A 127 -10.75 0.17 -6.28
N GLU A 128 -11.62 1.14 -6.01
CA GLU A 128 -11.50 2.52 -6.43
C GLU A 128 -12.12 3.45 -5.39
N TYR A 129 -11.65 4.70 -5.32
CA TYR A 129 -12.16 5.69 -4.38
C TYR A 129 -11.77 7.11 -4.77
N GLU A 130 -12.48 8.09 -4.16
CA GLU A 130 -12.19 9.51 -4.29
C GLU A 130 -11.48 10.03 -3.03
N ARG A 131 -10.20 10.41 -3.16
CA ARG A 131 -9.43 11.06 -2.09
C ARG A 131 -10.09 12.37 -1.67
N GLY A 132 -10.05 12.68 -0.36
CA GLY A 132 -10.58 13.92 0.17
C GLY A 132 -12.10 14.09 0.03
N SER A 133 -12.83 13.05 -0.42
CA SER A 133 -14.30 13.07 -0.39
C SER A 133 -14.82 12.98 1.05
N GLU A 134 -16.07 13.37 1.26
CA GLU A 134 -16.71 13.20 2.58
C GLU A 134 -16.72 11.72 3.01
N ALA A 135 -16.98 10.80 2.08
CA ALA A 135 -16.95 9.37 2.33
C ALA A 135 -15.55 8.91 2.76
N PHE A 136 -14.49 9.36 2.06
CA PHE A 136 -13.11 9.05 2.42
C PHE A 136 -12.75 9.58 3.82
N ARG A 137 -13.08 10.83 4.13
CA ARG A 137 -12.84 11.42 5.45
C ARG A 137 -13.54 10.69 6.59
N LYS A 138 -14.76 10.18 6.36
CA LYS A 138 -15.48 9.33 7.33
C LYS A 138 -14.71 8.02 7.59
N LEU A 139 -14.11 7.41 6.57
CA LEU A 139 -13.28 6.21 6.75
C LEU A 139 -12.01 6.51 7.54
N VAL A 140 -11.32 7.62 7.22
CA VAL A 140 -10.14 8.08 7.97
C VAL A 140 -10.48 8.29 9.44
N ALA A 141 -11.58 8.99 9.74
CA ALA A 141 -12.03 9.25 11.11
C ALA A 141 -12.38 7.97 11.90
N ALA A 142 -12.72 6.89 11.20
CA ALA A 142 -13.03 5.59 11.79
C ALA A 142 -11.81 4.63 11.85
N SER A 143 -10.63 5.03 11.36
CA SER A 143 -9.43 4.22 11.26
C SER A 143 -8.36 4.60 12.28
N LYS A 144 -7.22 3.91 12.24
CA LYS A 144 -6.01 4.29 13.01
C LYS A 144 -5.46 5.66 12.61
N TYR A 145 -5.77 6.11 11.39
CA TYR A 145 -5.28 7.38 10.83
C TYR A 145 -6.03 8.62 11.32
N LYS A 146 -7.07 8.46 12.14
CA LYS A 146 -7.87 9.57 12.70
C LYS A 146 -7.06 10.64 13.45
N VAL A 147 -5.85 10.30 13.87
CA VAL A 147 -4.95 11.21 14.62
C VAL A 147 -4.25 12.23 13.71
N TRP A 148 -4.30 12.03 12.39
CA TRP A 148 -3.73 12.96 11.42
C TRP A 148 -4.83 13.66 10.62
N PRO A 149 -5.08 14.95 10.87
CA PRO A 149 -5.95 15.74 10.01
C PRO A 149 -5.42 15.72 8.56
N ALA A 150 -6.33 15.62 7.59
CA ALA A 150 -6.02 15.58 6.16
C ALA A 150 -5.13 14.40 5.72
N PHE A 151 -5.18 13.26 6.44
CA PHE A 151 -4.52 12.03 6.02
C PHE A 151 -4.87 11.67 4.57
N GLY A 152 -3.83 11.47 3.75
CA GLY A 152 -3.98 11.10 2.33
C GLY A 152 -4.47 12.23 1.43
N GLU A 153 -4.55 13.49 1.90
CA GLU A 153 -5.00 14.65 1.12
C GLU A 153 -3.86 15.52 0.61
N GLN A 154 -2.60 15.16 0.81
CA GLN A 154 -1.45 15.88 0.25
C GLN A 154 -1.59 15.99 -1.27
N PRO A 155 -1.31 17.17 -1.88
CA PRO A 155 -1.46 17.36 -3.32
C PRO A 155 -0.48 16.48 -4.12
N ARG A 156 0.63 16.11 -3.53
CA ARG A 156 1.67 15.24 -4.07
C ARG A 156 2.45 14.57 -2.94
N GLY A 157 3.12 13.48 -3.25
CA GLY A 157 3.99 12.78 -2.31
C GLY A 157 4.84 11.73 -2.98
N PRO A 158 5.92 11.27 -2.31
CA PRO A 158 6.74 10.17 -2.80
C PRO A 158 6.00 8.83 -2.73
N ILE A 159 6.59 7.83 -3.41
CA ILE A 159 6.24 6.42 -3.31
C ILE A 159 7.18 5.76 -2.31
N LEU A 160 6.64 4.84 -1.50
CA LEU A 160 7.41 4.11 -0.50
C LEU A 160 7.14 2.62 -0.61
N LEU A 161 8.21 1.82 -0.64
CA LEU A 161 8.15 0.36 -0.48
C LEU A 161 8.47 0.03 0.97
N GLN A 162 7.53 -0.61 1.67
CA GLN A 162 7.64 -0.84 3.12
C GLN A 162 8.53 -2.04 3.44
N ASP A 163 9.45 -1.84 4.39
CA ASP A 163 10.16 -2.89 5.11
C ASP A 163 9.38 -3.25 6.38
N HIS A 164 8.56 -4.30 6.32
CA HIS A 164 7.84 -4.85 7.48
C HIS A 164 8.57 -6.05 8.12
N GLY A 165 9.84 -6.26 7.78
CA GLY A 165 10.66 -7.35 8.32
C GLY A 165 10.33 -8.75 7.80
N ASN A 166 9.41 -8.87 6.86
CA ASN A 166 9.12 -10.10 6.14
C ASN A 166 9.71 -10.05 4.73
N ARG A 167 10.16 -11.20 4.22
CA ARG A 167 10.73 -11.24 2.88
C ARG A 167 9.64 -11.04 1.82
N VAL A 168 9.66 -9.86 1.21
CA VAL A 168 8.89 -9.51 0.01
C VAL A 168 9.84 -9.07 -1.08
N SER A 169 9.62 -9.53 -2.30
CA SER A 169 10.45 -9.16 -3.45
C SER A 169 9.66 -8.29 -4.42
N PHE A 170 10.32 -7.28 -4.97
CA PHE A 170 9.76 -6.37 -5.96
C PHE A 170 10.61 -6.38 -7.24
N ARG A 171 9.95 -6.25 -8.40
CA ARG A 171 10.60 -6.04 -9.69
C ARG A 171 9.69 -5.25 -10.63
N SER A 172 10.22 -4.85 -11.77
CA SER A 172 9.46 -4.19 -12.84
C SER A 172 8.72 -2.93 -12.36
N LEU A 173 9.29 -2.19 -11.38
CA LEU A 173 8.72 -0.93 -10.91
C LEU A 173 8.81 0.11 -12.02
N LYS A 174 7.67 0.64 -12.42
CA LYS A 174 7.54 1.67 -13.46
C LYS A 174 6.51 2.68 -13.01
N ILE A 175 6.86 3.94 -13.08
CA ILE A 175 5.93 5.04 -12.82
C ILE A 175 5.84 5.94 -14.04
N ARG A 176 4.64 6.40 -14.34
CA ARG A 176 4.34 7.38 -15.35
C ARG A 176 3.53 8.49 -14.70
N GLU A 177 3.98 9.74 -14.83
CA GLU A 177 3.14 10.87 -14.46
C GLU A 177 2.00 11.02 -15.46
N LEU A 178 0.82 11.33 -14.93
CA LEU A 178 -0.37 11.63 -15.70
C LEU A 178 -0.58 13.14 -15.68
N GLU A 179 -1.16 13.69 -16.76
CA GLU A 179 -1.64 15.05 -16.75
C GLU A 179 -2.88 15.12 -15.83
N PRO A 180 -2.96 16.11 -14.93
CA PRO A 180 -4.10 16.27 -14.03
C PRO A 180 -5.37 16.68 -14.76
#